data_27010fe1539fe82bb4cbf843154f46a5
#
_entry.id   27010fe1539fe82bb4cbf843154f46a5
#
_cell.length_a   1.000
_cell.length_b   1.000
_cell.length_c   1.000
_cell.angle_alpha   90.00
_cell.angle_beta   90.00
_cell.angle_gamma   90.00
#
_symmetry.space_group_name_H-M   'P 1'
#
loop_
_entity.id
_entity.type
_entity.pdbx_description
1 polymer ?
#
loop_
_entity_poly.entity_id
_entity_poly.type
_entity_poly.pdbx_seq_one_letter_code
_entity_poly.pdbx_strand_id
1 'polypeptide(L)'
;MGIVINDIEEIKKCLTIDKSGRRIYIVAEDITFNCAVPGNWHFDYTFSSGNSVEYTVKILAKKITFNYFADTNYIMADEIVCKELSCNELHVDKCICGELIRAYILNANKVKAESLSVVHMECAELDVEDCNINYTRYYKLKATNIRTIEEEDND
;
A
#
# COMPACT_ATOMS: atom_id res chain seq x y z
N MET A 1 -15.21 2.15 15.64
CA MET A 1 -16.26 1.98 14.63
C MET A 1 -15.58 1.92 13.26
N GLY A 2 -15.88 0.91 12.46
CA GLY A 2 -15.30 0.75 11.13
C GLY A 2 -15.95 1.69 10.11
N ILE A 3 -15.13 2.18 9.17
CA ILE A 3 -15.60 2.95 8.02
C ILE A 3 -15.68 1.99 6.83
N VAL A 4 -16.80 2.01 6.11
CA VAL A 4 -16.99 1.27 4.86
C VAL A 4 -17.12 2.26 3.72
N ILE A 5 -16.29 2.11 2.70
CA ILE A 5 -16.23 2.99 1.53
C ILE A 5 -16.63 2.18 0.30
N ASN A 6 -17.74 2.54 -0.32
CA ASN A 6 -18.32 1.78 -1.44
C ASN A 6 -17.99 2.40 -2.80
N ASP A 7 -17.60 3.66 -2.82
CA ASP A 7 -17.23 4.37 -4.05
C ASP A 7 -16.23 5.51 -3.79
N ILE A 8 -15.69 6.06 -4.87
CA ILE A 8 -14.71 7.14 -4.82
C ILE A 8 -15.23 8.42 -4.16
N GLU A 9 -16.53 8.72 -4.29
CA GLU A 9 -17.12 9.92 -3.69
C GLU A 9 -17.21 9.79 -2.17
N GLU A 10 -17.40 8.58 -1.65
CA GLU A 10 -17.32 8.31 -0.21
C GLU A 10 -15.90 8.46 0.33
N ILE A 11 -14.88 8.09 -0.45
CA ILE A 11 -13.49 8.33 -0.07
C ILE A 11 -13.25 9.84 0.13
N LYS A 12 -13.72 10.68 -0.79
CA LYS A 12 -13.57 12.14 -0.70
C LYS A 12 -14.14 12.73 0.58
N LYS A 13 -15.18 12.13 1.14
CA LYS A 13 -15.79 12.58 2.41
C LYS A 13 -14.95 12.23 3.64
N CYS A 14 -14.08 11.24 3.56
CA CYS A 14 -13.23 10.76 4.66
C CYS A 14 -11.87 11.44 4.69
N LEU A 15 -11.60 12.35 3.77
CA LEU A 15 -10.28 12.94 3.62
C LEU A 15 -10.02 14.10 4.56
N THR A 16 -8.83 14.13 5.14
CA THR A 16 -8.22 15.32 5.71
C THR A 16 -7.17 15.84 4.75
N ILE A 17 -7.30 17.09 4.32
CA ILE A 17 -6.42 17.69 3.31
C ILE A 17 -5.44 18.64 3.99
N ASP A 18 -4.16 18.36 3.84
CA ASP A 18 -3.08 19.30 4.14
C ASP A 18 -2.70 20.05 2.86
N LYS A 19 -3.17 21.29 2.76
CA LYS A 19 -2.95 22.15 1.58
C LYS A 19 -1.47 22.55 1.43
N SER A 20 -0.76 22.73 2.53
CA SER A 20 0.64 23.16 2.51
C SER A 20 1.58 22.07 2.01
N GLY A 21 1.35 20.84 2.42
CA GLY A 21 2.15 19.67 2.05
C GLY A 21 1.66 18.92 0.81
N ARG A 22 0.57 19.33 0.20
CA ARG A 22 -0.11 18.59 -0.88
C ARG A 22 -0.37 17.13 -0.51
N ARG A 23 -0.86 16.91 0.71
CA ARG A 23 -1.08 15.59 1.28
C ARG A 23 -2.53 15.39 1.63
N ILE A 24 -3.02 14.21 1.36
CA ILE A 24 -4.34 13.75 1.75
C ILE A 24 -4.16 12.61 2.75
N TYR A 25 -4.86 12.71 3.87
CA TYR A 25 -4.84 11.71 4.90
C TYR A 25 -6.21 11.05 5.03
N ILE A 26 -6.21 9.73 5.07
CA ILE A 26 -7.35 8.93 5.52
C ILE A 26 -6.93 8.31 6.85
N VAL A 27 -7.60 8.70 7.93
CA VAL A 27 -7.31 8.21 9.28
C VAL A 27 -8.54 7.53 9.83
N ALA A 28 -8.41 6.25 10.19
CA ALA A 28 -9.50 5.46 10.75
C ALA A 28 -8.96 4.38 11.70
N GLU A 29 -9.81 3.78 12.54
CA GLU A 29 -9.44 2.56 13.25
C GLU A 29 -9.52 1.37 12.30
N ASP A 30 -10.71 1.09 11.79
CA ASP A 30 -10.96 0.04 10.81
C ASP A 30 -11.56 0.66 9.55
N ILE A 31 -11.03 0.32 8.40
CA ILE A 31 -11.53 0.80 7.12
C ILE A 31 -11.63 -0.34 6.11
N THR A 32 -12.77 -0.42 5.42
CA THR A 32 -13.01 -1.38 4.34
C THR A 32 -13.31 -0.64 3.05
N PHE A 33 -12.53 -0.88 2.04
CA PHE A 33 -12.77 -0.38 0.69
C PHE A 33 -13.48 -1.44 -0.15
N ASN A 34 -14.72 -1.16 -0.51
CA ASN A 34 -15.53 -1.95 -1.45
C ASN A 34 -15.46 -1.42 -2.88
N CYS A 35 -14.46 -0.62 -3.19
CA CYS A 35 -14.18 -0.10 -4.52
C CYS A 35 -12.68 -0.14 -4.78
N ALA A 36 -12.29 -0.04 -6.04
CA ALA A 36 -10.89 0.14 -6.39
C ALA A 36 -10.37 1.49 -5.87
N VAL A 37 -9.15 1.49 -5.35
CA VAL A 37 -8.48 2.73 -4.90
C VAL A 37 -7.47 3.11 -5.98
N PRO A 38 -7.69 4.22 -6.71
CA PRO A 38 -6.80 4.64 -7.80
C PRO A 38 -5.52 5.29 -7.28
N GLY A 39 -4.39 5.03 -7.96
CA GLY A 39 -3.07 5.52 -7.57
C GLY A 39 -2.87 7.03 -7.71
N ASN A 40 -3.56 7.64 -8.65
CA ASN A 40 -3.48 9.07 -8.91
C ASN A 40 -4.78 9.75 -8.54
N TRP A 41 -4.75 10.48 -7.45
CA TRP A 41 -5.86 11.29 -7.00
C TRP A 41 -5.74 12.68 -7.60
N HIS A 42 -6.44 12.92 -8.68
CA HIS A 42 -6.66 14.26 -9.20
C HIS A 42 -7.89 14.85 -8.50
N PHE A 43 -7.68 15.70 -7.54
CA PHE A 43 -8.74 16.54 -7.03
C PHE A 43 -8.80 17.80 -7.91
N ASP A 44 -9.89 17.93 -8.66
CA ASP A 44 -10.24 19.19 -9.30
C ASP A 44 -10.67 20.20 -8.22
N TYR A 45 -9.72 20.59 -7.38
CA TYR A 45 -9.88 21.84 -6.67
C TYR A 45 -9.59 22.95 -7.68
N THR A 46 -10.62 23.49 -8.26
CA THR A 46 -10.56 24.75 -8.98
C THR A 46 -10.15 25.87 -8.02
N PHE A 47 -8.86 25.93 -7.70
CA PHE A 47 -8.28 27.18 -7.33
C PHE A 47 -8.35 28.07 -8.57
N SER A 48 -8.51 29.37 -8.35
CA SER A 48 -8.65 30.43 -9.35
C SER A 48 -7.58 30.48 -10.46
N SER A 49 -6.64 29.53 -10.49
CA SER A 49 -5.56 29.40 -11.47
C SER A 49 -5.73 28.26 -12.49
N GLY A 50 -6.77 27.43 -12.39
CA GLY A 50 -7.06 26.36 -13.35
C GLY A 50 -6.05 25.22 -13.43
N ASN A 51 -5.08 25.13 -12.50
CA ASN A 51 -4.07 24.07 -12.48
C ASN A 51 -4.53 22.90 -11.61
N SER A 52 -4.54 21.69 -12.17
CA SER A 52 -4.69 20.47 -11.38
C SER A 52 -3.47 20.27 -10.50
N VAL A 53 -3.69 20.00 -9.21
CA VAL A 53 -2.63 19.75 -8.24
C VAL A 53 -2.67 18.26 -7.89
N GLU A 54 -1.53 17.59 -8.07
CA GLU A 54 -1.36 16.20 -7.66
C GLU A 54 -1.13 16.12 -6.16
N TYR A 55 -1.87 15.25 -5.49
CA TYR A 55 -1.78 14.99 -4.06
C TYR A 55 -1.29 13.57 -3.79
N THR A 56 -0.43 13.43 -2.78
CA THR A 56 -0.08 12.10 -2.26
C THR A 56 -1.10 11.66 -1.22
N VAL A 57 -1.56 10.41 -1.34
CA VAL A 57 -2.52 9.83 -0.41
C VAL A 57 -1.81 8.98 0.63
N LYS A 58 -2.07 9.26 1.91
CA LYS A 58 -1.59 8.48 3.05
C LYS A 58 -2.78 7.88 3.80
N ILE A 59 -2.74 6.56 4.01
CA ILE A 59 -3.74 5.84 4.78
C ILE A 59 -3.13 5.39 6.10
N LEU A 60 -3.73 5.81 7.21
CA LEU A 60 -3.32 5.48 8.57
C LEU A 60 -4.48 4.82 9.29
N ALA A 61 -4.35 3.53 9.61
CA ALA A 61 -5.43 2.78 10.25
C ALA A 61 -4.88 1.64 11.12
N LYS A 62 -5.69 1.07 12.00
CA LYS A 62 -5.36 -0.18 12.68
C LYS A 62 -5.57 -1.35 11.73
N LYS A 63 -6.73 -1.40 11.07
CA LYS A 63 -7.05 -2.46 10.12
C LYS A 63 -7.58 -1.89 8.81
N ILE A 64 -7.04 -2.40 7.70
CA ILE A 64 -7.48 -2.04 6.35
C ILE A 64 -7.86 -3.31 5.60
N THR A 65 -9.04 -3.28 4.97
CA THR A 65 -9.48 -4.31 4.04
C THR A 65 -9.71 -3.70 2.67
N PHE A 66 -9.00 -4.19 1.68
CA PHE A 66 -9.21 -3.86 0.27
C PHE A 66 -9.86 -5.04 -0.43
N ASN A 67 -11.13 -4.92 -0.77
CA ASN A 67 -11.86 -5.98 -1.49
C ASN A 67 -11.59 -5.96 -3.01
N TYR A 68 -10.98 -4.89 -3.51
CA TYR A 68 -10.58 -4.71 -4.89
C TYR A 68 -9.13 -4.25 -4.97
N PHE A 69 -8.60 -4.04 -6.17
CA PHE A 69 -7.28 -3.48 -6.38
C PHE A 69 -7.13 -2.12 -5.70
N ALA A 70 -6.03 -1.93 -4.98
CA ALA A 70 -5.67 -0.66 -4.39
C ALA A 70 -4.28 -0.22 -4.87
N ASP A 71 -4.19 1.04 -5.25
CA ASP A 71 -2.93 1.71 -5.56
C ASP A 71 -2.83 2.96 -4.68
N THR A 72 -1.77 3.05 -3.89
CA THR A 72 -1.61 4.10 -2.90
C THR A 72 -0.15 4.55 -2.81
N ASN A 73 0.10 5.71 -2.21
CA ASN A 73 1.46 6.20 -2.02
C ASN A 73 2.06 5.72 -0.70
N TYR A 74 1.28 5.74 0.36
CA TYR A 74 1.76 5.40 1.69
C TYR A 74 0.65 4.76 2.53
N ILE A 75 0.96 3.63 3.16
CA ILE A 75 0.07 2.96 4.12
C ILE A 75 0.84 2.68 5.39
N MET A 76 0.23 3.00 6.54
CA MET A 76 0.64 2.53 7.85
C MET A 76 -0.56 1.90 8.55
N ALA A 77 -0.46 0.61 8.90
CA ALA A 77 -1.52 -0.13 9.56
C ALA A 77 -0.97 -1.24 10.45
N ASP A 78 -1.79 -1.72 11.40
CA ASP A 78 -1.45 -2.92 12.17
C ASP A 78 -1.76 -4.17 11.32
N GLU A 79 -2.90 -4.19 10.63
CA GLU A 79 -3.30 -5.31 9.78
C GLU A 79 -3.85 -4.84 8.43
N ILE A 80 -3.42 -5.50 7.36
CA ILE A 80 -3.98 -5.33 6.02
C ILE A 80 -4.44 -6.68 5.48
N VAL A 81 -5.67 -6.70 4.97
CA VAL A 81 -6.22 -7.80 4.18
C VAL A 81 -6.56 -7.26 2.80
N CYS A 82 -6.00 -7.84 1.76
CA CYS A 82 -6.20 -7.38 0.39
C CYS A 82 -6.21 -8.53 -0.60
N LYS A 83 -6.72 -8.25 -1.79
CA LYS A 83 -6.61 -9.14 -2.94
C LYS A 83 -5.36 -8.80 -3.75
N GLU A 84 -5.23 -7.55 -4.11
CA GLU A 84 -4.09 -7.01 -4.86
C GLU A 84 -3.79 -5.59 -4.37
N LEU A 85 -2.52 -5.32 -4.07
CA LEU A 85 -2.07 -4.03 -3.53
C LEU A 85 -0.81 -3.55 -4.25
N SER A 86 -0.85 -2.30 -4.70
CA SER A 86 0.32 -1.55 -5.13
C SER A 86 0.51 -0.35 -4.21
N CYS A 87 1.70 -0.19 -3.65
CA CYS A 87 1.98 0.89 -2.71
C CYS A 87 3.44 1.34 -2.85
N ASN A 88 3.69 2.64 -2.76
CA ASN A 88 5.06 3.10 -2.78
C ASN A 88 5.78 2.77 -1.46
N GLU A 89 5.17 3.12 -0.33
CA GLU A 89 5.68 2.78 1.00
C GLU A 89 4.60 2.09 1.84
N LEU A 90 4.87 0.87 2.26
CA LEU A 90 3.98 0.03 3.05
C LEU A 90 4.62 -0.33 4.39
N HIS A 91 4.04 0.18 5.47
CA HIS A 91 4.42 -0.14 6.84
C HIS A 91 3.27 -0.86 7.52
N VAL A 92 3.44 -2.13 7.85
CA VAL A 92 2.37 -2.95 8.40
C VAL A 92 2.92 -4.00 9.37
N ASP A 93 2.19 -4.28 10.44
CA ASP A 93 2.54 -5.39 11.31
C ASP A 93 2.22 -6.73 10.62
N LYS A 94 1.02 -6.87 10.08
CA LYS A 94 0.58 -8.08 9.39
C LYS A 94 -0.14 -7.78 8.08
N CYS A 95 0.35 -8.32 6.98
CA CYS A 95 -0.29 -8.22 5.67
C CYS A 95 -0.67 -9.61 5.14
N ILE A 96 -1.93 -9.78 4.78
CA ILE A 96 -2.47 -10.96 4.12
C ILE A 96 -3.03 -10.54 2.77
N CYS A 97 -2.39 -10.97 1.71
CA CYS A 97 -2.79 -10.69 0.34
C CYS A 97 -3.15 -11.98 -0.41
N GLY A 98 -4.27 -11.99 -1.12
CA GLY A 98 -4.72 -13.16 -1.87
C GLY A 98 -3.91 -13.39 -3.15
N GLU A 99 -3.47 -12.34 -3.82
CA GLU A 99 -2.80 -12.43 -5.11
C GLU A 99 -1.42 -11.75 -5.08
N LEU A 100 -1.37 -10.43 -5.26
CA LEU A 100 -0.12 -9.72 -5.51
C LEU A 100 0.06 -8.49 -4.63
N ILE A 101 1.25 -8.37 -4.05
CA ILE A 101 1.73 -7.14 -3.43
C ILE A 101 2.87 -6.57 -4.28
N ARG A 102 2.76 -5.29 -4.64
CA ARG A 102 3.86 -4.49 -5.21
C ARG A 102 4.15 -3.33 -4.29
N ALA A 103 5.41 -3.19 -3.89
CA ALA A 103 5.83 -2.05 -3.09
C ALA A 103 7.26 -1.62 -3.47
N TYR A 104 7.56 -0.34 -3.33
CA TYR A 104 8.94 0.13 -3.40
C TYR A 104 9.65 -0.12 -2.07
N ILE A 105 9.00 0.24 -0.96
CA ILE A 105 9.46 -0.03 0.40
C ILE A 105 8.38 -0.82 1.13
N LEU A 106 8.76 -1.95 1.71
CA LEU A 106 7.90 -2.77 2.57
C LEU A 106 8.58 -3.04 3.91
N ASN A 107 7.98 -2.56 4.99
CA ASN A 107 8.36 -2.88 6.36
C ASN A 107 7.21 -3.60 7.05
N ALA A 108 7.42 -4.85 7.44
CA ALA A 108 6.39 -5.67 8.05
C ALA A 108 6.96 -6.66 9.05
N ASN A 109 6.15 -7.10 10.01
CA ASN A 109 6.48 -8.26 10.82
C ASN A 109 6.10 -9.55 10.11
N LYS A 110 4.92 -9.59 9.49
CA LYS A 110 4.45 -10.78 8.81
C LYS A 110 3.74 -10.46 7.51
N VAL A 111 4.16 -11.11 6.43
CA VAL A 111 3.54 -11.02 5.10
C VAL A 111 3.17 -12.41 4.61
N LYS A 112 1.94 -12.54 4.13
CA LYS A 112 1.47 -13.70 3.39
C LYS A 112 0.85 -13.25 2.08
N ALA A 113 1.34 -13.76 0.95
CA ALA A 113 0.84 -13.45 -0.38
C ALA A 113 1.08 -14.63 -1.35
N GLU A 114 0.37 -14.65 -2.47
CA GLU A 114 0.71 -15.53 -3.58
C GLU A 114 1.97 -15.00 -4.28
N SER A 115 1.97 -13.71 -4.63
CA SER A 115 3.09 -13.06 -5.29
C SER A 115 3.50 -11.76 -4.60
N LEU A 116 4.80 -11.50 -4.53
CA LEU A 116 5.40 -10.30 -3.95
C LEU A 116 6.45 -9.72 -4.88
N SER A 117 6.35 -8.43 -5.18
CA SER A 117 7.38 -7.69 -5.90
C SER A 117 7.74 -6.42 -5.13
N VAL A 118 8.95 -6.37 -4.59
CA VAL A 118 9.42 -5.30 -3.70
C VAL A 118 10.84 -4.89 -4.05
N VAL A 119 11.14 -3.61 -4.00
CA VAL A 119 12.52 -3.11 -4.17
C VAL A 119 13.28 -3.21 -2.85
N HIS A 120 12.76 -2.59 -1.80
CA HIS A 120 13.38 -2.64 -0.46
C HIS A 120 12.42 -3.27 0.54
N MET A 121 12.85 -4.33 1.20
CA MET A 121 12.03 -5.03 2.17
C MET A 121 12.76 -5.30 3.49
N GLU A 122 12.07 -5.02 4.59
CA GLU A 122 12.41 -5.53 5.91
C GLU A 122 11.20 -6.27 6.47
N CYS A 123 11.31 -7.58 6.68
CA CYS A 123 10.22 -8.43 7.11
C CYS A 123 10.73 -9.52 8.07
N ALA A 124 10.03 -9.75 9.17
CA ALA A 124 10.38 -10.81 10.10
C ALA A 124 9.94 -12.20 9.61
N GLU A 125 8.71 -12.30 9.10
CA GLU A 125 8.16 -13.55 8.55
C GLU A 125 7.54 -13.31 7.18
N LEU A 126 8.02 -14.03 6.18
CA LEU A 126 7.54 -13.99 4.81
C LEU A 126 7.05 -15.36 4.36
N ASP A 127 5.78 -15.48 3.99
CA ASP A 127 5.16 -16.67 3.43
C ASP A 127 4.54 -16.33 2.06
N VAL A 128 5.27 -16.60 0.99
CA VAL A 128 4.87 -16.28 -0.38
C VAL A 128 5.23 -17.42 -1.32
N GLU A 129 4.50 -17.56 -2.42
CA GLU A 129 4.80 -18.53 -3.46
C GLU A 129 5.86 -17.99 -4.42
N ASP A 130 5.61 -16.83 -5.00
CA ASP A 130 6.54 -16.15 -5.91
C ASP A 130 7.03 -14.84 -5.32
N CYS A 131 8.34 -14.68 -5.24
CA CYS A 131 8.96 -13.51 -4.62
C CYS A 131 10.02 -12.91 -5.52
N ASN A 132 9.88 -11.61 -5.81
CA ASN A 132 10.85 -10.81 -6.53
C ASN A 132 11.28 -9.62 -5.65
N ILE A 133 12.51 -9.65 -5.17
CA ILE A 133 13.05 -8.68 -4.21
C ILE A 133 14.44 -8.24 -4.66
N ASN A 134 14.69 -6.93 -4.72
CA ASN A 134 16.00 -6.40 -5.06
C ASN A 134 16.91 -6.30 -3.84
N TYR A 135 16.40 -5.71 -2.74
CA TYR A 135 17.15 -5.57 -1.48
C TYR A 135 16.29 -6.02 -0.33
N THR A 136 16.79 -6.95 0.48
CA THR A 136 15.98 -7.51 1.57
C THR A 136 16.76 -7.73 2.85
N ARG A 137 16.04 -7.55 3.97
CA ARG A 137 16.38 -8.09 5.28
C ARG A 137 15.20 -8.88 5.80
N TYR A 138 15.38 -10.16 6.05
CA TYR A 138 14.35 -11.01 6.64
C TYR A 138 14.97 -11.99 7.65
N TYR A 139 14.22 -12.35 8.66
CA TYR A 139 14.64 -13.28 9.69
C TYR A 139 14.11 -14.69 9.47
N LYS A 140 12.94 -14.82 8.86
CA LYS A 140 12.32 -16.12 8.57
C LYS A 140 11.61 -16.07 7.23
N LEU A 141 12.16 -16.80 6.29
CA LEU A 141 11.63 -16.89 4.93
C LEU A 141 11.02 -18.26 4.70
N LYS A 142 9.79 -18.28 4.20
CA LYS A 142 9.14 -19.44 3.60
C LYS A 142 8.61 -19.01 2.24
N ALA A 143 9.31 -19.39 1.18
CA ALA A 143 8.93 -19.11 -0.19
C ALA A 143 9.21 -20.31 -1.08
N THR A 144 8.34 -20.55 -2.06
CA THR A 144 8.51 -21.63 -3.03
C THR A 144 9.44 -21.21 -4.17
N ASN A 145 9.28 -19.98 -4.67
CA ASN A 145 10.10 -19.42 -5.73
C ASN A 145 10.59 -18.02 -5.33
N ILE A 146 11.90 -17.88 -5.23
CA ILE A 146 12.54 -16.59 -4.95
C ILE A 146 13.34 -16.17 -6.17
N ARG A 147 13.08 -14.98 -6.67
CA ARG A 147 13.91 -14.30 -7.67
C ARG A 147 14.50 -13.06 -7.02
N THR A 148 15.78 -13.07 -6.75
CA THR A 148 16.56 -11.88 -6.42
C THR A 148 17.17 -11.35 -7.70
N ILE A 149 16.93 -10.09 -8.02
CA ILE A 149 17.70 -9.39 -9.04
C ILE A 149 18.93 -8.87 -8.30
N GLU A 150 20.02 -9.63 -8.32
CA GLU A 150 21.33 -9.09 -8.00
C GLU A 150 21.66 -8.12 -9.13
N GLU A 151 21.92 -6.85 -8.80
CA GLU A 151 22.61 -5.98 -9.74
C GLU A 151 23.97 -6.64 -9.99
N GLU A 152 24.21 -7.08 -11.22
CA GLU A 152 25.55 -7.43 -11.64
C GLU A 152 26.38 -6.14 -11.50
N ASP A 153 27.27 -6.12 -10.50
CA ASP A 153 28.36 -5.15 -10.46
C ASP A 153 29.18 -5.36 -11.74
N ASN A 154 28.89 -4.56 -12.74
CA ASN A 154 29.76 -4.43 -13.91
C ASN A 154 31.00 -3.67 -13.45
N ASP A 155 32.03 -4.41 -13.11
CA ASP A 155 33.41 -3.93 -13.06
C ASP A 155 33.84 -3.40 -14.43
#